data_6c969ac92b0cd7e38fa8328947573357
#
_entry.id   6c969ac92b0cd7e38fa8328947573357
#
_cell.length_a   1.000
_cell.length_b   1.000
_cell.length_c   1.000
_cell.angle_alpha   90.00
_cell.angle_beta   90.00
_cell.angle_gamma   90.00
#
_symmetry.space_group_name_H-M   'P 1'
#
loop_
_entity.id
_entity.type
_entity.pdbx_description
1 polymer ?
#
loop_
_entity_poly.entity_id
_entity_poly.type
_entity_poly.pdbx_seq_one_letter_code
_entity_poly.pdbx_strand_id
1 'polypeptide(L)'
;MNKLGANVKLKVNCVVMRGLNEREILPFVEMGREKDIEVRFIEYMPFGGNKWSENKMISFQETVDIIRTKYPGLARIPGHKNDTSKTYKVPGFVGKLGFITSMTNDFCSSCNRLRITSDGNLKVCLHGNDEVSLRDLLRQDNNNEPIDEAAFERIKQIELDRHHGRLSDSTILGWGPRERELLSVIGQAVKRKAEKHADMGDLATMQNRPMILIGG
;
A
#
# COMPACT_ATOMS: atom_id res chain seq x y z
N MET A 1 -9.84 17.21 -17.62
CA MET A 1 -8.81 17.21 -16.56
C MET A 1 -7.41 16.87 -17.08
N ASN A 2 -7.03 17.29 -18.28
CA ASN A 2 -5.68 17.08 -18.82
C ASN A 2 -4.99 18.41 -19.17
N LYS A 3 -4.96 19.36 -18.21
CA LYS A 3 -4.24 20.64 -18.42
C LYS A 3 -2.73 20.57 -18.16
N LEU A 4 -2.20 19.43 -17.70
CA LEU A 4 -0.80 19.30 -17.29
C LEU A 4 0.07 18.38 -18.16
N GLY A 5 -0.44 17.85 -19.31
CA GLY A 5 0.36 16.99 -20.18
C GLY A 5 0.96 15.72 -19.55
N ALA A 6 0.75 15.50 -18.26
CA ALA A 6 1.23 14.33 -17.54
C ALA A 6 0.19 13.20 -17.63
N ASN A 7 0.64 12.00 -17.94
CA ASN A 7 -0.20 10.78 -17.94
C ASN A 7 -0.52 10.35 -16.48
N VAL A 8 -1.29 11.18 -15.77
CA VAL A 8 -1.69 10.95 -14.36
C VAL A 8 -2.91 10.07 -14.32
N LYS A 9 -2.80 8.91 -13.67
CA LYS A 9 -3.93 8.02 -13.40
C LYS A 9 -4.52 8.32 -12.02
N LEU A 10 -5.79 8.69 -11.99
CA LEU A 10 -6.52 8.90 -10.74
C LEU A 10 -7.04 7.55 -10.21
N LYS A 11 -6.73 7.25 -8.95
CA LYS A 11 -7.23 6.09 -8.21
C LYS A 11 -7.96 6.58 -6.97
N VAL A 12 -9.17 6.08 -6.75
CA VAL A 12 -10.00 6.39 -5.58
C VAL A 12 -10.14 5.12 -4.75
N ASN A 13 -9.65 5.13 -3.52
CA ASN A 13 -9.76 4.02 -2.58
C ASN A 13 -10.97 4.22 -1.67
N CYS A 14 -11.80 3.20 -1.53
CA CYS A 14 -12.97 3.16 -0.65
C CYS A 14 -12.93 1.90 0.19
N VAL A 15 -12.76 2.03 1.51
CA VAL A 15 -12.98 0.91 2.45
C VAL A 15 -14.48 0.74 2.62
N VAL A 16 -15.00 -0.43 2.26
CA VAL A 16 -16.44 -0.71 2.31
C VAL A 16 -16.81 -1.31 3.66
N MET A 17 -17.82 -0.73 4.31
CA MET A 17 -18.30 -1.14 5.64
C MET A 17 -19.81 -1.24 5.67
N ARG A 18 -20.31 -2.37 6.18
CA ARG A 18 -21.74 -2.63 6.36
C ARG A 18 -22.37 -1.65 7.35
N GLY A 19 -23.54 -1.14 7.01
CA GLY A 19 -24.29 -0.16 7.81
C GLY A 19 -23.68 1.24 7.82
N LEU A 20 -22.61 1.47 7.07
CA LEU A 20 -21.97 2.78 6.98
C LEU A 20 -22.01 3.36 5.56
N ASN A 21 -21.37 2.70 4.61
CA ASN A 21 -21.21 3.22 3.25
C ASN A 21 -21.49 2.21 2.13
N GLU A 22 -22.08 1.07 2.41
CA GLU A 22 -22.44 0.07 1.40
C GLU A 22 -23.35 0.63 0.28
N ARG A 23 -24.21 1.59 0.62
CA ARG A 23 -25.05 2.30 -0.33
C ARG A 23 -24.29 3.18 -1.33
N GLU A 24 -23.05 3.50 -1.01
CA GLU A 24 -22.17 4.32 -1.85
C GLU A 24 -21.46 3.50 -2.94
N ILE A 25 -21.51 2.15 -2.88
CA ILE A 25 -20.83 1.27 -3.85
C ILE A 25 -21.26 1.63 -5.29
N LEU A 26 -22.56 1.67 -5.57
CA LEU A 26 -23.05 1.98 -6.91
C LEU A 26 -22.73 3.41 -7.36
N PRO A 27 -22.91 4.46 -6.54
CA PRO A 27 -22.42 5.81 -6.82
C PRO A 27 -20.92 5.86 -7.16
N PHE A 28 -20.07 5.15 -6.41
CA PHE A 28 -18.63 5.07 -6.73
C PHE A 28 -18.37 4.39 -8.07
N VAL A 29 -19.09 3.33 -8.40
CA VAL A 29 -18.99 2.69 -9.73
C VAL A 29 -19.32 3.68 -10.85
N GLU A 30 -20.38 4.48 -10.68
CA GLU A 30 -20.82 5.48 -11.66
C GLU A 30 -19.78 6.56 -11.93
N MET A 31 -18.90 6.88 -10.98
CA MET A 31 -17.82 7.85 -11.21
C MET A 31 -16.92 7.48 -12.38
N GLY A 32 -16.79 6.17 -12.66
CA GLY A 32 -16.00 5.65 -13.78
C GLY A 32 -16.73 5.60 -15.13
N ARG A 33 -18.00 6.00 -15.20
CA ARG A 33 -18.78 5.89 -16.45
C ARG A 33 -18.12 6.64 -17.60
N GLU A 34 -17.79 7.91 -17.38
CA GLU A 34 -17.27 8.81 -18.42
C GLU A 34 -15.81 9.26 -18.12
N LYS A 35 -15.27 8.89 -16.97
CA LYS A 35 -13.95 9.34 -16.50
C LYS A 35 -12.99 8.17 -16.42
N ASP A 36 -11.75 8.37 -16.88
CA ASP A 36 -10.65 7.39 -16.73
C ASP A 36 -10.13 7.42 -15.30
N ILE A 37 -10.91 6.85 -14.38
CA ILE A 37 -10.56 6.67 -12.98
C ILE A 37 -10.61 5.20 -12.62
N GLU A 38 -9.82 4.80 -11.63
CA GLU A 38 -9.88 3.47 -11.04
C GLU A 38 -10.44 3.60 -9.61
N VAL A 39 -11.68 3.17 -9.41
CA VAL A 39 -12.27 3.07 -8.08
C VAL A 39 -11.91 1.71 -7.48
N ARG A 40 -11.32 1.71 -6.30
CA ARG A 40 -10.87 0.52 -5.59
C ARG A 40 -11.65 0.32 -4.31
N PHE A 41 -12.39 -0.76 -4.26
CA PHE A 41 -13.07 -1.22 -3.06
C PHE A 41 -12.13 -2.08 -2.23
N ILE A 42 -11.99 -1.75 -0.96
CA ILE A 42 -11.08 -2.41 -0.01
C ILE A 42 -11.93 -3.06 1.08
N GLU A 43 -11.67 -4.34 1.34
CA GLU A 43 -12.28 -5.01 2.47
C GLU A 43 -11.83 -4.37 3.80
N TYR A 44 -12.76 -4.19 4.73
CA TYR A 44 -12.49 -3.63 6.04
C TYR A 44 -11.60 -4.57 6.86
N MET A 45 -10.42 -4.11 7.24
CA MET A 45 -9.38 -4.89 7.91
C MET A 45 -9.21 -4.48 9.37
N PRO A 46 -8.78 -5.40 10.26
CA PRO A 46 -8.45 -5.08 11.65
C PRO A 46 -7.13 -4.29 11.74
N PHE A 47 -7.21 -3.13 12.39
CA PHE A 47 -6.06 -2.31 12.76
C PHE A 47 -6.27 -1.70 14.14
N GLY A 48 -5.19 -1.29 14.78
CA GLY A 48 -5.24 -0.64 16.08
C GLY A 48 -6.20 0.55 16.10
N GLY A 49 -7.12 0.57 17.05
CA GLY A 49 -8.05 1.67 17.26
C GLY A 49 -9.28 1.73 16.36
N ASN A 50 -9.40 0.91 15.32
CA ASN A 50 -10.54 0.99 14.40
C ASN A 50 -11.80 0.21 14.85
N LYS A 51 -11.74 -0.48 15.99
CA LYS A 51 -12.88 -1.29 16.53
C LYS A 51 -13.48 -2.23 15.48
N TRP A 52 -12.60 -2.94 14.76
CA TRP A 52 -13.00 -3.89 13.73
C TRP A 52 -13.97 -4.94 14.26
N SER A 53 -14.92 -5.32 13.44
CA SER A 53 -15.76 -6.50 13.67
C SER A 53 -16.13 -7.13 12.33
N GLU A 54 -16.23 -8.44 12.30
CA GLU A 54 -16.59 -9.22 11.12
C GLU A 54 -17.94 -8.79 10.54
N ASN A 55 -18.92 -8.50 11.41
CA ASN A 55 -20.26 -8.05 11.02
C ASN A 55 -20.27 -6.74 10.23
N LYS A 56 -19.23 -5.93 10.34
CA LYS A 56 -19.08 -4.69 9.56
C LYS A 56 -18.36 -4.88 8.24
N MET A 57 -17.72 -6.02 8.05
CA MET A 57 -17.04 -6.32 6.81
C MET A 57 -18.05 -6.66 5.72
N ILE A 58 -17.79 -6.17 4.51
CA ILE A 58 -18.45 -6.61 3.28
C ILE A 58 -17.38 -7.29 2.45
N SER A 59 -17.63 -8.54 2.11
CA SER A 59 -16.68 -9.35 1.34
C SER A 59 -16.59 -8.87 -0.11
N PHE A 60 -15.50 -9.25 -0.75
CA PHE A 60 -15.33 -9.06 -2.19
C PHE A 60 -16.53 -9.61 -3.00
N GLN A 61 -16.98 -10.82 -2.69
CA GLN A 61 -18.08 -11.44 -3.42
C GLN A 61 -19.38 -10.66 -3.24
N GLU A 62 -19.73 -10.26 -2.01
CA GLU A 62 -20.90 -9.42 -1.76
C GLU A 62 -20.83 -8.07 -2.51
N THR A 63 -19.63 -7.44 -2.52
CA THR A 63 -19.45 -6.19 -3.26
C THR A 63 -19.66 -6.37 -4.76
N VAL A 64 -19.12 -7.46 -5.34
CA VAL A 64 -19.33 -7.82 -6.76
C VAL A 64 -20.82 -8.07 -7.04
N ASP A 65 -21.51 -8.79 -6.16
CA ASP A 65 -22.93 -9.12 -6.33
C ASP A 65 -23.80 -7.86 -6.27
N ILE A 66 -23.53 -6.94 -5.34
CA ILE A 66 -24.19 -5.62 -5.30
C ILE A 66 -24.00 -4.88 -6.63
N ILE A 67 -22.78 -4.86 -7.17
CA ILE A 67 -22.52 -4.17 -8.44
C ILE A 67 -23.25 -4.86 -9.60
N ARG A 68 -23.27 -6.18 -9.62
CA ARG A 68 -23.92 -6.97 -10.67
C ARG A 68 -25.46 -6.84 -10.69
N THR A 69 -26.08 -6.44 -9.59
CA THR A 69 -27.53 -6.14 -9.60
C THR A 69 -27.87 -5.06 -10.63
N LYS A 70 -26.98 -4.09 -10.84
CA LYS A 70 -27.15 -3.00 -11.81
C LYS A 70 -26.34 -3.21 -13.09
N TYR A 71 -25.17 -3.85 -12.98
CA TYR A 71 -24.21 -4.08 -14.07
C TYR A 71 -23.86 -5.57 -14.21
N PRO A 72 -24.78 -6.41 -14.73
CA PRO A 72 -24.58 -7.87 -14.83
C PRO A 72 -23.38 -8.24 -15.71
N GLY A 73 -22.97 -7.37 -16.64
CA GLY A 73 -21.81 -7.54 -17.50
C GLY A 73 -20.46 -7.22 -16.84
N LEU A 74 -20.41 -6.95 -15.54
CA LEU A 74 -19.14 -6.73 -14.83
C LEU A 74 -18.21 -7.92 -15.01
N ALA A 75 -17.04 -7.70 -15.65
CA ALA A 75 -16.10 -8.74 -15.97
C ALA A 75 -14.70 -8.43 -15.45
N ARG A 76 -13.99 -9.47 -15.01
CA ARG A 76 -12.58 -9.35 -14.63
C ARG A 76 -11.72 -9.12 -15.87
N ILE A 77 -10.75 -8.21 -15.75
CA ILE A 77 -9.73 -8.00 -16.77
C ILE A 77 -8.36 -8.43 -16.25
N PRO A 78 -7.43 -8.86 -17.13
CA PRO A 78 -6.09 -9.25 -16.74
C PRO A 78 -5.37 -8.13 -15.97
N GLY A 79 -4.63 -8.51 -14.93
CA GLY A 79 -3.73 -7.64 -14.15
C GLY A 79 -2.34 -8.27 -14.07
N HIS A 80 -1.41 -7.58 -13.40
CA HIS A 80 -0.08 -8.11 -13.15
C HIS A 80 -0.09 -9.10 -11.97
N LYS A 81 0.85 -10.05 -11.98
CA LYS A 81 0.96 -11.10 -10.95
C LYS A 81 1.00 -10.56 -9.52
N ASN A 82 1.65 -9.40 -9.31
CA ASN A 82 1.86 -8.81 -7.99
C ASN A 82 0.88 -7.67 -7.65
N ASP A 83 -0.22 -7.53 -8.44
CA ASP A 83 -1.23 -6.52 -8.15
C ASP A 83 -2.01 -6.90 -6.88
N THR A 84 -2.17 -5.96 -5.96
CA THR A 84 -3.08 -6.11 -4.81
C THR A 84 -4.54 -6.05 -5.23
N SER A 85 -4.81 -5.33 -6.30
CA SER A 85 -6.16 -5.05 -6.78
C SER A 85 -6.53 -6.01 -7.91
N LYS A 86 -7.62 -6.74 -7.74
CA LYS A 86 -8.25 -7.50 -8.82
C LYS A 86 -9.04 -6.52 -9.67
N THR A 87 -8.64 -6.34 -10.92
CA THR A 87 -9.23 -5.32 -11.80
C THR A 87 -10.41 -5.87 -12.59
N TYR A 88 -11.49 -5.08 -12.62
CA TYR A 88 -12.74 -5.35 -13.31
C TYR A 88 -13.14 -4.16 -14.18
N LYS A 89 -14.01 -4.43 -15.15
CA LYS A 89 -14.58 -3.40 -16.02
C LYS A 89 -16.07 -3.63 -16.23
N VAL A 90 -16.82 -2.55 -16.18
CA VAL A 90 -18.22 -2.53 -16.64
C VAL A 90 -18.21 -2.24 -18.15
N PRO A 91 -18.88 -3.02 -19.00
CA PRO A 91 -18.98 -2.72 -20.41
C PRO A 91 -19.51 -1.31 -20.66
N GLY A 92 -18.90 -0.58 -21.58
CA GLY A 92 -19.25 0.80 -21.90
C GLY A 92 -18.71 1.88 -20.97
N PHE A 93 -18.09 1.54 -19.83
CA PHE A 93 -17.47 2.53 -18.94
C PHE A 93 -16.02 2.82 -19.40
N VAL A 94 -15.59 4.07 -19.21
CA VAL A 94 -14.20 4.47 -19.47
C VAL A 94 -13.28 4.00 -18.36
N GLY A 95 -13.67 4.20 -17.10
CA GLY A 95 -12.94 3.84 -15.92
C GLY A 95 -12.90 2.33 -15.61
N LYS A 96 -12.25 1.98 -14.53
CA LYS A 96 -12.06 0.60 -14.05
C LYS A 96 -12.44 0.50 -12.57
N LEU A 97 -12.75 -0.72 -12.16
CA LEU A 97 -12.95 -1.07 -10.77
C LEU A 97 -11.82 -1.96 -10.28
N GLY A 98 -11.39 -1.75 -9.06
CA GLY A 98 -10.41 -2.59 -8.38
C GLY A 98 -11.02 -3.18 -7.12
N PHE A 99 -10.60 -4.38 -6.73
CA PHE A 99 -10.99 -5.00 -5.47
C PHE A 99 -9.74 -5.46 -4.73
N ILE A 100 -9.54 -4.94 -3.52
CA ILE A 100 -8.45 -5.29 -2.62
C ILE A 100 -9.01 -6.23 -1.56
N THR A 101 -8.79 -7.52 -1.78
CA THR A 101 -9.45 -8.63 -1.08
C THR A 101 -8.56 -9.19 0.02
N SER A 102 -8.10 -8.32 0.93
CA SER A 102 -7.09 -8.66 1.94
C SER A 102 -7.58 -9.67 2.96
N MET A 103 -8.90 -9.79 3.18
CA MET A 103 -9.49 -10.65 4.21
C MET A 103 -10.01 -11.97 3.65
N THR A 104 -10.72 -11.94 2.50
CA THR A 104 -11.39 -13.12 1.96
C THR A 104 -10.58 -13.87 0.91
N ASN A 105 -9.69 -13.19 0.20
CA ASN A 105 -8.88 -13.81 -0.86
C ASN A 105 -7.56 -13.06 -0.98
N ASP A 106 -6.68 -13.32 -0.02
CA ASP A 106 -5.41 -12.64 0.12
C ASP A 106 -4.46 -12.81 -1.09
N PHE A 107 -3.47 -11.96 -1.16
CA PHE A 107 -2.43 -11.93 -2.20
C PHE A 107 -1.03 -12.13 -1.60
N CYS A 108 -0.95 -12.77 -0.43
CA CYS A 108 0.28 -12.89 0.35
C CYS A 108 1.36 -13.68 -0.36
N SER A 109 0.99 -14.76 -1.05
CA SER A 109 1.92 -15.63 -1.78
C SER A 109 2.75 -14.91 -2.85
N SER A 110 2.26 -13.78 -3.40
CA SER A 110 2.97 -12.95 -4.37
C SER A 110 3.38 -11.58 -3.84
N CYS A 111 3.26 -11.36 -2.52
CA CYS A 111 3.50 -10.06 -1.92
C CYS A 111 4.99 -9.72 -1.85
N ASN A 112 5.40 -8.71 -2.61
CA ASN A 112 6.76 -8.16 -2.66
C ASN A 112 6.88 -6.79 -1.98
N ARG A 113 5.94 -6.42 -1.08
CA ARG A 113 5.88 -5.09 -0.47
C ARG A 113 6.63 -5.04 0.84
N LEU A 114 7.28 -3.91 1.03
CA LEU A 114 7.83 -3.45 2.31
C LEU A 114 7.18 -2.11 2.63
N ARG A 115 7.17 -1.73 3.90
CA ARG A 115 6.62 -0.46 4.37
C ARG A 115 7.61 0.21 5.30
N ILE A 116 7.69 1.52 5.21
CA ILE A 116 8.36 2.35 6.20
C ILE A 116 7.25 3.06 6.98
N THR A 117 7.26 2.88 8.30
CA THR A 117 6.29 3.51 9.19
C THR A 117 6.63 4.99 9.40
N SER A 118 5.66 5.77 9.90
CA SER A 118 5.85 7.21 10.14
C SER A 118 6.95 7.52 11.16
N ASP A 119 7.28 6.57 12.03
CA ASP A 119 8.35 6.66 13.03
C ASP A 119 9.68 6.01 12.56
N GLY A 120 9.78 5.64 11.28
CA GLY A 120 11.03 5.19 10.66
C GLY A 120 11.37 3.71 10.86
N ASN A 121 10.38 2.86 11.12
CA ASN A 121 10.57 1.41 11.18
C ASN A 121 10.28 0.76 9.83
N LEU A 122 11.02 -0.30 9.51
CA LEU A 122 10.72 -1.20 8.40
C LEU A 122 9.74 -2.26 8.86
N LYS A 123 8.64 -2.40 8.13
CA LYS A 123 7.61 -3.41 8.34
C LYS A 123 7.51 -4.28 7.09
N VAL A 124 7.64 -5.59 7.23
CA VAL A 124 7.64 -6.52 6.09
C VAL A 124 6.26 -7.06 5.75
N CYS A 125 5.30 -6.93 6.67
CA CYS A 125 3.91 -7.32 6.48
C CYS A 125 2.97 -6.22 6.98
N LEU A 126 1.83 -6.04 6.33
CA LEU A 126 0.80 -5.08 6.75
C LEU A 126 0.21 -5.44 8.11
N HIS A 127 -0.03 -6.71 8.35
CA HIS A 127 -0.69 -7.24 9.55
C HIS A 127 0.27 -7.76 10.62
N GLY A 128 1.54 -7.96 10.29
CA GLY A 128 2.52 -8.48 11.25
C GLY A 128 2.97 -7.41 12.25
N ASN A 129 3.48 -7.85 13.40
CA ASN A 129 4.07 -6.98 14.43
C ASN A 129 5.58 -6.84 14.29
N ASP A 130 6.19 -7.62 13.38
CA ASP A 130 7.63 -7.58 13.15
C ASP A 130 8.05 -6.27 12.50
N GLU A 131 8.78 -5.49 13.25
CA GLU A 131 9.32 -4.21 12.82
C GLU A 131 10.81 -4.13 13.16
N VAL A 132 11.56 -3.44 12.33
CA VAL A 132 12.98 -3.14 12.55
C VAL A 132 13.19 -1.64 12.42
N SER A 133 13.77 -1.01 13.42
CA SER A 133 14.02 0.44 13.40
C SER A 133 15.17 0.75 12.43
N LEU A 134 14.83 1.35 11.29
CA LEU A 134 15.80 1.96 10.39
C LEU A 134 16.26 3.31 10.93
N ARG A 135 15.37 4.03 11.58
CA ARG A 135 15.65 5.33 12.19
C ARG A 135 16.79 5.23 13.21
N ASP A 136 16.70 4.26 14.14
CA ASP A 136 17.68 4.14 15.20
C ASP A 136 19.05 3.75 14.63
N LEU A 137 19.07 2.88 13.62
CA LEU A 137 20.28 2.52 12.89
C LEU A 137 20.90 3.75 12.19
N LEU A 138 20.10 4.57 11.53
CA LEU A 138 20.57 5.77 10.81
C LEU A 138 21.04 6.88 11.75
N ARG A 139 20.52 6.93 12.98
CA ARG A 139 20.84 7.96 13.98
C ARG A 139 21.81 7.50 15.05
N GLN A 140 22.34 6.29 14.95
CA GLN A 140 23.19 5.69 15.98
C GLN A 140 24.42 6.55 16.34
N ASP A 141 25.06 7.18 15.33
CA ASP A 141 26.22 8.05 15.56
C ASP A 141 25.84 9.50 15.84
N ASN A 142 24.56 9.82 15.83
CA ASN A 142 24.04 11.17 16.05
C ASN A 142 23.18 11.26 17.33
N ASN A 143 23.41 10.40 18.30
CA ASN A 143 22.64 10.33 19.56
C ASN A 143 21.11 10.33 19.38
N ASN A 144 20.62 9.73 18.30
CA ASN A 144 19.22 9.74 17.90
C ASN A 144 18.64 11.11 17.49
N GLU A 145 19.48 12.11 17.31
CA GLU A 145 19.04 13.41 16.81
C GLU A 145 18.64 13.32 15.33
N PRO A 146 17.70 14.16 14.88
CA PRO A 146 17.38 14.29 13.46
C PRO A 146 18.61 14.69 12.63
N ILE A 147 18.61 14.28 11.35
CA ILE A 147 19.58 14.80 10.38
C ILE A 147 19.48 16.34 10.37
N ASP A 148 20.62 17.01 10.52
CA ASP A 148 20.65 18.47 10.49
C ASP A 148 20.35 19.04 9.10
N GLU A 149 20.00 20.29 9.03
CA GLU A 149 19.64 20.99 7.78
C GLU A 149 20.80 20.99 6.77
N ALA A 150 22.04 21.07 7.25
CA ALA A 150 23.23 21.01 6.40
C ALA A 150 23.43 19.63 5.75
N ALA A 151 23.10 18.55 6.47
CA ALA A 151 23.11 17.20 5.89
C ALA A 151 21.98 17.03 4.87
N PHE A 152 20.81 17.65 5.11
CA PHE A 152 19.68 17.63 4.18
C PHE A 152 20.02 18.36 2.86
N GLU A 153 20.64 19.53 2.95
CA GLU A 153 21.09 20.26 1.75
C GLU A 153 22.18 19.50 0.98
N ARG A 154 23.09 18.77 1.66
CA ARG A 154 24.05 17.89 0.97
C ARG A 154 23.39 16.77 0.20
N ILE A 155 22.38 16.12 0.78
CA ILE A 155 21.61 15.06 0.09
C ILE A 155 20.92 15.64 -1.15
N LYS A 156 20.28 16.78 -1.03
CA LYS A 156 19.62 17.49 -2.11
C LYS A 156 20.58 17.87 -3.22
N GLN A 157 21.79 18.31 -2.88
CA GLN A 157 22.83 18.61 -3.87
C GLN A 157 23.29 17.34 -4.61
N ILE A 158 23.44 16.21 -3.91
CA ILE A 158 23.79 14.91 -4.52
C ILE A 158 22.69 14.48 -5.51
N GLU A 159 21.41 14.65 -5.16
CA GLU A 159 20.29 14.34 -6.08
C GLU A 159 20.30 15.24 -7.33
N LEU A 160 20.56 16.55 -7.15
CA LEU A 160 20.70 17.48 -8.26
C LEU A 160 21.86 17.13 -9.18
N ASP A 161 23.01 16.76 -8.63
CA ASP A 161 24.19 16.38 -9.40
C ASP A 161 23.98 15.05 -10.16
N ARG A 162 23.21 14.12 -9.55
CA ARG A 162 22.74 12.89 -10.22
C ARG A 162 21.82 13.23 -11.40
N HIS A 163 20.85 14.09 -11.21
CA HIS A 163 19.90 14.51 -12.25
C HIS A 163 20.60 15.21 -13.42
N HIS A 164 21.69 15.93 -13.16
CA HIS A 164 22.49 16.60 -14.18
C HIS A 164 23.60 15.72 -14.80
N GLY A 165 23.63 14.40 -14.46
CA GLY A 165 24.64 13.46 -14.98
C GLY A 165 26.07 13.75 -14.52
N ARG A 166 26.24 14.56 -13.46
CA ARG A 166 27.56 14.89 -12.87
C ARG A 166 28.12 13.79 -12.00
N LEU A 167 27.25 12.90 -11.49
CA LEU A 167 27.62 11.72 -10.72
C LEU A 167 27.23 10.47 -11.51
N SER A 168 28.21 9.59 -11.76
CA SER A 168 27.91 8.27 -12.31
C SER A 168 27.35 7.36 -11.21
N ASP A 169 26.51 6.41 -11.59
CA ASP A 169 25.99 5.40 -10.64
C ASP A 169 27.11 4.61 -9.94
N SER A 170 28.28 4.46 -10.60
CA SER A 170 29.45 3.81 -10.02
C SER A 170 30.12 4.62 -8.90
N THR A 171 29.95 5.95 -8.88
CA THR A 171 30.52 6.84 -7.84
C THR A 171 29.71 6.76 -6.54
N ILE A 172 28.45 6.35 -6.63
CA ILE A 172 27.53 6.22 -5.50
C ILE A 172 27.59 4.81 -4.89
N LEU A 173 28.09 3.83 -5.62
CA LEU A 173 28.15 2.40 -5.24
C LEU A 173 29.29 2.02 -4.29
N GLY A 174 30.08 2.97 -3.80
CA GLY A 174 30.93 2.75 -2.65
C GLY A 174 30.10 2.68 -1.36
N TRP A 175 29.32 1.59 -1.17
CA TRP A 175 28.59 1.36 0.06
C TRP A 175 29.50 1.50 1.27
N GLY A 176 29.30 2.54 2.07
CA GLY A 176 29.96 2.70 3.34
C GLY A 176 29.60 1.59 4.33
N PRO A 177 30.27 1.50 5.47
CA PRO A 177 29.93 0.49 6.49
C PRO A 177 28.46 0.54 6.91
N ARG A 178 27.88 1.72 7.02
CA ARG A 178 26.50 1.95 7.45
C ARG A 178 25.47 1.52 6.40
N GLU A 179 25.72 1.80 5.12
CA GLU A 179 24.85 1.34 4.04
C GLU A 179 24.85 -0.18 3.95
N ARG A 180 26.00 -0.83 4.17
CA ARG A 180 26.07 -2.29 4.23
C ARG A 180 25.30 -2.86 5.41
N GLU A 181 25.41 -2.24 6.59
CA GLU A 181 24.64 -2.62 7.78
C GLU A 181 23.13 -2.46 7.54
N LEU A 182 22.71 -1.32 6.99
CA LEU A 182 21.30 -1.06 6.63
C LEU A 182 20.77 -2.11 5.67
N LEU A 183 21.52 -2.44 4.61
CA LEU A 183 21.13 -3.48 3.65
C LEU A 183 21.06 -4.86 4.31
N SER A 184 21.99 -5.17 5.22
CA SER A 184 21.97 -6.42 5.98
C SER A 184 20.70 -6.53 6.83
N VAL A 185 20.36 -5.48 7.55
CA VAL A 185 19.15 -5.41 8.39
C VAL A 185 17.88 -5.55 7.54
N ILE A 186 17.78 -4.83 6.43
CA ILE A 186 16.66 -4.95 5.48
C ILE A 186 16.59 -6.38 4.93
N GLY A 187 17.72 -6.95 4.50
CA GLY A 187 17.79 -8.31 3.98
C GLY A 187 17.34 -9.37 4.99
N GLN A 188 17.75 -9.24 6.25
CA GLN A 188 17.32 -10.11 7.34
C GLN A 188 15.81 -9.98 7.62
N ALA A 189 15.28 -8.75 7.63
CA ALA A 189 13.86 -8.51 7.80
C ALA A 189 13.04 -9.16 6.67
N VAL A 190 13.48 -9.01 5.42
CA VAL A 190 12.82 -9.62 4.25
C VAL A 190 12.84 -11.15 4.33
N LYS A 191 13.94 -11.76 4.76
CA LYS A 191 14.04 -13.22 4.93
C LYS A 191 13.07 -13.78 5.98
N ARG A 192 12.71 -12.96 6.99
CA ARG A 192 11.73 -13.34 8.03
C ARG A 192 10.28 -13.14 7.60
N LYS A 193 10.04 -12.56 6.43
CA LYS A 193 8.69 -12.33 5.92
C LYS A 193 7.95 -13.66 5.79
N ALA A 194 6.83 -13.80 6.50
CA ALA A 194 5.97 -14.98 6.41
C ALA A 194 5.35 -15.10 5.01
N GLU A 195 5.12 -16.33 4.59
CA GLU A 195 4.51 -16.65 3.30
C GLU A 195 3.06 -16.16 3.22
N LYS A 196 2.37 -16.13 4.36
CA LYS A 196 0.97 -15.71 4.50
C LYS A 196 0.79 -14.97 5.84
N HIS A 197 -0.13 -14.01 5.90
CA HIS A 197 -0.55 -13.43 7.17
C HIS A 197 -1.37 -14.45 7.99
N ALA A 198 -1.56 -14.17 9.29
CA ALA A 198 -2.42 -14.97 10.16
C ALA A 198 -3.87 -15.04 9.61
N ASP A 199 -4.60 -16.06 10.01
CA ASP A 199 -6.00 -16.20 9.61
C ASP A 199 -6.89 -15.08 10.17
N MET A 200 -8.08 -14.90 9.61
CA MET A 200 -8.97 -13.76 9.92
C MET A 200 -9.28 -13.65 11.43
N GLY A 201 -9.50 -14.77 12.10
CA GLY A 201 -9.77 -14.80 13.55
C GLY A 201 -8.59 -14.31 14.38
N ASP A 202 -7.38 -14.72 14.01
CA ASP A 202 -6.15 -14.29 14.67
C ASP A 202 -5.87 -12.80 14.39
N LEU A 203 -6.08 -12.35 13.17
CA LEU A 203 -5.92 -10.93 12.80
C LEU A 203 -6.85 -10.02 13.60
N ALA A 204 -8.06 -10.49 13.92
CA ALA A 204 -9.04 -9.72 14.70
C ALA A 204 -8.58 -9.46 16.14
N THR A 205 -7.78 -10.38 16.70
CA THR A 205 -7.27 -10.34 18.08
C THR A 205 -5.84 -9.81 18.19
N MET A 206 -5.08 -9.84 17.09
CA MET A 206 -3.70 -9.34 17.06
C MET A 206 -3.63 -7.84 17.32
N GLN A 207 -2.70 -7.46 18.20
CA GLN A 207 -2.31 -6.06 18.27
C GLN A 207 -1.66 -5.64 16.94
N ASN A 208 -2.19 -4.60 16.33
CA ASN A 208 -1.59 -3.98 15.15
C ASN A 208 -1.60 -2.47 15.31
N ARG A 209 -0.69 -1.78 14.65
CA ARG A 209 -0.67 -0.32 14.65
C ARG A 209 -1.92 0.26 13.96
N PRO A 210 -2.34 1.47 14.34
CA PRO A 210 -3.29 2.23 13.53
C PRO A 210 -2.78 2.40 12.09
N MET A 211 -3.67 2.31 11.10
CA MET A 211 -3.30 2.38 9.68
C MET A 211 -2.52 3.65 9.33
N ILE A 212 -2.87 4.77 9.94
CA ILE A 212 -2.20 6.07 9.72
C ILE A 212 -0.70 6.07 10.11
N LEU A 213 -0.27 5.13 10.95
CA LEU A 213 1.13 5.00 11.37
C LEU A 213 1.91 3.99 10.52
N ILE A 214 1.23 3.24 9.65
CA ILE A 214 1.83 2.19 8.81
C ILE A 214 2.18 2.72 7.40
N GLY A 215 1.91 3.96 7.10
CA GLY A 215 2.15 4.54 5.77
C GLY A 215 1.08 4.11 4.74
N GLY A 216 -0.17 4.13 5.15
CA GLY A 216 -1.34 3.85 4.29
C GLY A 216 -2.13 5.08 3.98
#